data_b5f384449a462e2597289faf0bd3a91f
#
_entry.id   b5f384449a462e2597289faf0bd3a91f
#
_cell.length_a   1.000
_cell.length_b   1.000
_cell.length_c   1.000
_cell.angle_alpha   90.00
_cell.angle_beta   90.00
_cell.angle_gamma   90.00
#
_symmetry.space_group_name_H-M   'P 1'
#
loop_
_entity.id
_entity.type
_entity.pdbx_description
1 polymer ?
#
loop_
_entity_poly.entity_id
_entity_poly.type
_entity_poly.pdbx_seq_one_letter_code
_entity_poly.pdbx_strand_id
1 'polypeptide(L)'
;MGIRMKFYSWLIALLDRRRLTFEEITDEWSNATANPFGHPRPTMIIALMTSYLARDNPTSTNKKSCQKDFSPTSWRLLNKKVVILQENDNKMTIYPKLITDALATVTYPGTKKNLVESNMVADNIRIEGNKVSFSLIFPRDTDPFIKSTLKAAEATLKYKLGEDVEVHISTEFTSAKRPEPDKLLPQVKNIIAVSSGKGGVGKSTVAVNLAIALAKLGYKVGLLDTDIFGPSIPKMLGVEGARPYAVEKAGRQLIEPVEKYGIKLLSIGFFVNPETATLWRGGMATAALKQLIADADWGDLDYFVLDTPPGTSDIHLTLLQTLAITGAVIVSTPQKVALADARKGIDMYQNDKVGVPILGLVENMAWFTPAELPNNKYYIFGKDGCKNLAKEMGCPLLAQIPIVQSICEDGDDGQPAALKTDTATGLAFINLAQAVVTTVNVRNKKLPKTHIVQVKNEG
;
A
#
# COMPACT_ATOMS: atom_id res chain seq x y z
N MET A 1 3.03 -29.33 7.48
CA MET A 1 2.33 -30.61 7.29
C MET A 1 3.11 -31.62 6.45
N GLY A 2 3.79 -31.24 5.36
CA GLY A 2 4.50 -32.17 4.47
C GLY A 2 5.69 -32.95 5.06
N ILE A 3 6.44 -32.39 6.01
CA ILE A 3 7.65 -33.01 6.58
C ILE A 3 7.28 -34.10 7.61
N ARG A 4 6.27 -33.85 8.44
CA ARG A 4 5.74 -34.87 9.38
C ARG A 4 5.22 -36.09 8.63
N MET A 5 4.49 -35.89 7.52
CA MET A 5 4.00 -37.04 6.72
C MET A 5 5.14 -37.81 6.06
N LYS A 6 6.20 -37.18 5.58
CA LYS A 6 7.38 -37.89 5.04
C LYS A 6 8.13 -38.69 6.08
N PHE A 7 8.26 -38.18 7.30
CA PHE A 7 8.84 -38.92 8.42
C PHE A 7 8.01 -40.17 8.79
N TYR A 8 6.69 -40.02 8.91
CA TYR A 8 5.80 -41.14 9.21
C TYR A 8 5.85 -42.22 8.11
N SER A 9 5.82 -41.85 6.86
CA SER A 9 5.90 -42.79 5.73
C SER A 9 7.24 -43.51 5.69
N TRP A 10 8.35 -42.80 5.99
CA TRP A 10 9.67 -43.38 6.05
C TRP A 10 9.80 -44.36 7.26
N LEU A 11 9.35 -43.98 8.44
CA LEU A 11 9.38 -44.81 9.64
C LEU A 11 8.54 -46.08 9.49
N ILE A 12 7.34 -45.98 8.90
CA ILE A 12 6.49 -47.14 8.61
C ILE A 12 7.19 -48.09 7.62
N ALA A 13 7.79 -47.54 6.55
CA ALA A 13 8.53 -48.33 5.56
C ALA A 13 9.77 -49.03 6.15
N LEU A 14 10.41 -48.40 7.15
CA LEU A 14 11.57 -49.00 7.85
C LEU A 14 11.16 -50.10 8.79
N LEU A 15 10.08 -49.94 9.56
CA LEU A 15 9.52 -50.93 10.47
C LEU A 15 8.97 -52.15 9.72
N ASP A 16 8.38 -51.97 8.55
CA ASP A 16 7.87 -53.03 7.69
C ASP A 16 8.98 -53.89 7.05
N ARG A 17 10.15 -53.32 6.83
CA ARG A 17 11.25 -54.00 6.12
C ARG A 17 12.27 -54.67 7.06
N ARG A 18 12.46 -54.19 8.30
CA ARG A 18 13.48 -54.66 9.22
C ARG A 18 12.96 -54.59 10.66
N ARG A 19 13.20 -55.62 11.44
CA ARG A 19 12.97 -55.62 12.90
C ARG A 19 14.11 -54.88 13.59
N LEU A 20 14.11 -53.53 13.53
CA LEU A 20 15.17 -52.69 14.11
C LEU A 20 14.88 -52.34 15.57
N THR A 21 15.95 -52.20 16.37
CA THR A 21 15.87 -51.68 17.75
C THR A 21 15.67 -50.15 17.74
N PHE A 22 15.26 -49.59 18.88
CA PHE A 22 15.05 -48.14 19.03
C PHE A 22 16.33 -47.35 18.74
N GLU A 23 17.51 -47.86 19.15
CA GLU A 23 18.80 -47.19 18.91
C GLU A 23 19.17 -47.21 17.43
N GLU A 24 18.97 -48.33 16.74
CA GLU A 24 19.20 -48.44 15.29
C GLU A 24 18.28 -47.50 14.47
N ILE A 25 17.02 -47.31 14.88
CA ILE A 25 16.07 -46.39 14.24
C ILE A 25 16.51 -44.93 14.41
N THR A 26 16.99 -44.55 15.62
CA THR A 26 17.46 -43.19 15.89
C THR A 26 18.77 -42.87 15.17
N ASP A 27 19.68 -43.84 15.05
CA ASP A 27 20.95 -43.71 14.38
C ASP A 27 20.76 -43.65 12.84
N GLU A 28 19.92 -44.50 12.26
CA GLU A 28 19.59 -44.43 10.83
C GLU A 28 18.88 -43.11 10.46
N TRP A 29 18.00 -42.60 11.35
CA TRP A 29 17.39 -41.27 11.12
C TRP A 29 18.38 -40.14 11.18
N SER A 30 19.31 -40.18 12.10
CA SER A 30 20.36 -39.17 12.25
C SER A 30 21.32 -39.11 11.04
N ASN A 31 21.58 -40.29 10.46
CA ASN A 31 22.46 -40.45 9.30
C ASN A 31 21.77 -40.20 7.95
N ALA A 32 20.46 -40.49 7.85
CA ALA A 32 19.73 -40.37 6.57
C ALA A 32 19.33 -38.93 6.20
N THR A 33 19.37 -38.00 7.12
CA THR A 33 19.04 -36.61 6.88
C THR A 33 20.18 -35.75 7.39
N ALA A 34 20.76 -34.90 6.54
CA ALA A 34 21.50 -33.71 7.00
C ALA A 34 20.48 -32.82 7.74
N ASN A 35 20.21 -33.19 8.99
CA ASN A 35 18.98 -32.88 9.70
C ASN A 35 18.96 -31.45 10.22
N PRO A 36 18.19 -30.52 9.66
CA PRO A 36 18.04 -29.18 10.24
C PRO A 36 17.17 -29.16 11.51
N PHE A 37 16.60 -30.30 11.97
CA PHE A 37 15.58 -30.32 13.02
C PHE A 37 15.93 -31.14 14.29
N GLY A 38 17.15 -31.67 14.39
CA GLY A 38 17.59 -32.44 15.56
C GLY A 38 16.95 -33.83 15.70
N HIS A 39 17.33 -34.60 16.74
CA HIS A 39 16.81 -35.94 17.00
C HIS A 39 15.31 -35.90 17.34
N PRO A 40 14.48 -36.83 16.82
CA PRO A 40 13.09 -36.97 17.23
C PRO A 40 12.99 -37.29 18.71
N ARG A 41 12.05 -36.72 19.44
CA ARG A 41 11.86 -36.97 20.87
C ARG A 41 11.61 -38.46 21.09
N PRO A 42 12.28 -39.12 22.05
CA PRO A 42 12.11 -40.54 22.35
C PRO A 42 10.66 -40.95 22.60
N THR A 43 9.88 -40.09 23.28
CA THR A 43 8.45 -40.31 23.55
C THR A 43 7.60 -40.42 22.28
N MET A 44 7.97 -39.71 21.21
CA MET A 44 7.25 -39.74 19.93
C MET A 44 7.51 -41.05 19.16
N ILE A 45 8.73 -41.55 19.23
CA ILE A 45 9.09 -42.84 18.61
C ILE A 45 8.42 -43.99 19.38
N ILE A 46 8.41 -43.94 20.71
CA ILE A 46 7.74 -44.95 21.56
C ILE A 46 6.21 -44.97 21.31
N ALA A 47 5.57 -43.79 21.21
CA ALA A 47 4.14 -43.67 20.91
C ALA A 47 3.79 -44.25 19.52
N LEU A 48 4.67 -44.09 18.55
CA LEU A 48 4.51 -44.64 17.21
C LEU A 48 4.71 -46.13 17.16
N MET A 49 5.74 -46.65 17.85
CA MET A 49 5.96 -48.10 17.96
C MET A 49 4.81 -48.82 18.67
N THR A 50 4.26 -48.21 19.74
CA THR A 50 3.09 -48.76 20.43
C THR A 50 1.82 -48.74 19.57
N SER A 51 1.62 -47.68 18.78
CA SER A 51 0.50 -47.57 17.83
C SER A 51 0.63 -48.54 16.66
N TYR A 52 1.85 -48.81 16.18
CA TYR A 52 2.14 -49.75 15.10
C TYR A 52 1.89 -51.21 15.58
N LEU A 53 2.42 -51.57 16.74
CA LEU A 53 2.23 -52.87 17.33
C LEU A 53 0.76 -53.18 17.69
N ALA A 54 -0.04 -52.16 18.01
CA ALA A 54 -1.48 -52.26 18.23
C ALA A 54 -2.29 -52.47 16.94
N ARG A 55 -1.74 -52.06 15.78
CA ARG A 55 -2.41 -52.14 14.48
C ARG A 55 -2.30 -53.52 13.83
N ASP A 56 -1.19 -54.21 14.06
CA ASP A 56 -0.96 -55.58 13.52
C ASP A 56 -1.79 -56.67 14.24
N ASN A 57 -2.53 -56.33 15.30
CA ASN A 57 -3.35 -57.29 16.02
C ASN A 57 -4.74 -56.74 16.41
N PRO A 58 -5.64 -56.50 15.43
CA PRO A 58 -6.94 -55.85 15.68
C PRO A 58 -7.95 -56.73 16.45
N THR A 59 -7.64 -57.98 16.75
CA THR A 59 -8.58 -58.94 17.37
C THR A 59 -8.20 -59.36 18.81
N SER A 60 -7.12 -58.86 19.37
CA SER A 60 -6.67 -59.27 20.71
C SER A 60 -6.94 -58.17 21.74
N THR A 61 -8.04 -58.32 22.47
CA THR A 61 -8.38 -57.52 23.68
C THR A 61 -7.51 -57.90 24.89
N ASN A 62 -6.42 -58.62 24.72
CA ASN A 62 -5.62 -59.12 25.80
C ASN A 62 -4.21 -58.53 25.85
N LYS A 63 -4.02 -57.53 26.73
CA LYS A 63 -2.72 -56.92 27.04
C LYS A 63 -1.59 -57.91 27.41
N LYS A 64 -1.89 -59.16 27.66
CA LYS A 64 -0.93 -60.21 28.00
C LYS A 64 -0.22 -60.83 26.78
N SER A 65 -0.73 -60.76 25.61
CA SER A 65 -0.09 -61.32 24.40
C SER A 65 1.06 -60.51 23.86
N CYS A 66 1.04 -59.17 24.03
CA CYS A 66 2.15 -58.26 23.62
C CYS A 66 3.42 -58.39 24.47
N GLN A 67 3.32 -59.08 25.66
CA GLN A 67 4.48 -59.29 26.55
C GLN A 67 5.35 -60.49 26.16
N LYS A 68 4.91 -61.31 25.21
CA LYS A 68 5.66 -62.55 24.87
C LYS A 68 6.80 -62.32 23.87
N ASP A 69 6.79 -61.24 23.12
CA ASP A 69 7.79 -61.00 22.07
C ASP A 69 8.97 -60.15 22.54
N PHE A 70 8.91 -59.59 23.75
CA PHE A 70 10.03 -58.90 24.40
C PHE A 70 10.48 -59.57 25.63
N SER A 71 11.79 -59.76 25.80
CA SER A 71 12.33 -60.37 27.02
C SER A 71 11.98 -59.49 28.25
N PRO A 72 11.77 -60.13 29.44
CA PRO A 72 11.48 -59.38 30.67
C PRO A 72 12.52 -58.31 31.03
N THR A 73 13.75 -58.47 30.53
CA THR A 73 14.87 -57.56 30.74
C THR A 73 14.73 -56.29 29.88
N SER A 74 14.23 -56.42 28.65
CA SER A 74 14.02 -55.26 27.73
C SER A 74 12.92 -54.35 28.25
N TRP A 75 11.83 -54.90 28.82
CA TRP A 75 10.75 -54.12 29.44
C TRP A 75 11.20 -53.42 30.74
N ARG A 76 12.04 -54.04 31.53
CA ARG A 76 12.61 -53.45 32.76
C ARG A 76 13.57 -52.30 32.43
N LEU A 77 14.37 -52.41 31.36
CA LEU A 77 15.25 -51.35 30.90
C LEU A 77 14.48 -50.18 30.29
N LEU A 78 13.44 -50.45 29.51
CA LEU A 78 12.54 -49.42 28.96
C LEU A 78 11.79 -48.66 30.06
N ASN A 79 11.20 -49.37 31.03
CA ASN A 79 10.53 -48.75 32.17
C ASN A 79 11.51 -47.99 33.08
N LYS A 80 12.73 -48.47 33.31
CA LYS A 80 13.76 -47.73 34.06
C LYS A 80 14.19 -46.46 33.32
N LYS A 81 14.41 -46.49 31.99
CA LYS A 81 14.72 -45.32 31.20
C LYS A 81 13.54 -44.31 31.13
N VAL A 82 12.28 -44.79 31.05
CA VAL A 82 11.08 -43.95 31.10
C VAL A 82 10.90 -43.32 32.48
N VAL A 83 11.13 -44.05 33.58
CA VAL A 83 11.07 -43.50 34.95
C VAL A 83 12.19 -42.50 35.19
N ILE A 84 13.42 -42.81 34.75
CA ILE A 84 14.54 -41.84 34.85
C ILE A 84 14.31 -40.56 34.00
N LEU A 85 13.57 -40.68 32.89
CA LEU A 85 13.20 -39.51 32.06
C LEU A 85 12.01 -38.71 32.65
N GLN A 86 11.19 -39.30 33.53
CA GLN A 86 10.14 -38.63 34.28
C GLN A 86 10.66 -37.97 35.58
N GLU A 87 11.75 -38.47 36.18
CA GLU A 87 12.32 -37.92 37.42
C GLU A 87 13.35 -36.76 37.18
N ASN A 88 13.75 -36.53 35.95
CA ASN A 88 14.54 -35.34 35.58
C ASN A 88 13.66 -34.16 35.18
N ASP A 89 12.70 -33.77 36.01
CA ASP A 89 12.17 -32.40 36.09
C ASP A 89 13.22 -31.51 36.78
N ASN A 90 14.41 -31.46 36.22
CA ASN A 90 15.30 -30.33 36.45
C ASN A 90 14.66 -29.13 35.77
N LYS A 91 13.93 -28.31 36.55
CA LYS A 91 13.57 -26.95 36.15
C LYS A 91 14.83 -26.29 35.64
N MET A 92 14.96 -26.21 34.32
CA MET A 92 16.09 -25.60 33.66
C MET A 92 16.11 -24.11 34.06
N THR A 93 17.10 -23.73 34.85
CA THR A 93 17.22 -22.32 35.28
C THR A 93 17.46 -21.47 34.03
N ILE A 94 16.45 -20.70 33.64
CA ILE A 94 16.51 -19.82 32.48
C ILE A 94 17.39 -18.63 32.86
N TYR A 95 18.41 -18.33 32.06
CA TYR A 95 19.29 -17.16 32.23
C TYR A 95 19.51 -16.44 30.89
N PRO A 96 19.87 -15.14 30.88
CA PRO A 96 19.91 -14.33 29.66
C PRO A 96 20.79 -14.92 28.54
N LYS A 97 21.95 -15.50 28.87
CA LYS A 97 22.84 -16.11 27.87
C LYS A 97 22.18 -17.29 27.13
N LEU A 98 21.36 -18.07 27.81
CA LEU A 98 20.65 -19.18 27.18
C LEU A 98 19.62 -18.70 26.15
N ILE A 99 18.99 -17.53 26.40
CA ILE A 99 18.05 -16.88 25.48
C ILE A 99 18.81 -16.35 24.26
N THR A 100 19.94 -15.66 24.47
CA THR A 100 20.74 -15.13 23.35
C THR A 100 21.36 -16.26 22.51
N ASP A 101 21.82 -17.35 23.13
CA ASP A 101 22.33 -18.54 22.41
C ASP A 101 21.21 -19.24 21.60
N ALA A 102 19.99 -19.22 22.13
CA ALA A 102 18.83 -19.71 21.38
C ALA A 102 18.50 -18.81 20.18
N LEU A 103 18.49 -17.50 20.36
CA LEU A 103 18.21 -16.52 19.32
C LEU A 103 19.31 -16.45 18.26
N ALA A 104 20.56 -16.78 18.59
CA ALA A 104 21.67 -16.92 17.64
C ALA A 104 21.45 -18.02 16.58
N THR A 105 20.48 -18.91 16.78
CA THR A 105 20.10 -19.91 15.76
C THR A 105 18.99 -19.45 14.84
N VAL A 106 18.37 -18.29 15.09
CA VAL A 106 17.29 -17.73 14.27
C VAL A 106 17.89 -16.75 13.26
N THR A 107 17.74 -17.04 11.96
CA THR A 107 18.24 -16.20 10.89
C THR A 107 17.22 -15.13 10.50
N TYR A 108 17.64 -13.88 10.40
CA TYR A 108 16.84 -12.79 9.90
C TYR A 108 16.89 -12.74 8.36
N PRO A 109 15.75 -12.89 7.66
CA PRO A 109 15.75 -12.97 6.20
C PRO A 109 16.30 -11.72 5.49
N GLY A 110 16.17 -10.55 6.11
CA GLY A 110 16.61 -9.27 5.54
C GLY A 110 18.13 -9.15 5.39
N THR A 111 18.93 -9.74 6.30
CA THR A 111 20.42 -9.68 6.25
C THR A 111 21.08 -11.03 6.01
N LYS A 112 20.32 -12.13 6.07
CA LYS A 112 20.82 -13.52 6.06
C LYS A 112 21.81 -13.84 7.21
N LYS A 113 21.89 -12.99 8.23
CA LYS A 113 22.64 -13.19 9.48
C LYS A 113 21.67 -13.60 10.59
N ASN A 114 22.17 -14.13 11.68
CA ASN A 114 21.33 -14.44 12.83
C ASN A 114 20.92 -13.16 13.60
N LEU A 115 19.91 -13.29 14.50
CA LEU A 115 19.35 -12.14 15.22
C LEU A 115 20.39 -11.44 16.13
N VAL A 116 21.31 -12.20 16.70
CA VAL A 116 22.37 -11.66 17.59
C VAL A 116 23.45 -10.95 16.78
N GLU A 117 23.95 -11.55 15.71
CA GLU A 117 24.92 -10.93 14.78
C GLU A 117 24.36 -9.68 14.08
N SER A 118 23.04 -9.62 13.93
CA SER A 118 22.37 -8.45 13.34
C SER A 118 22.05 -7.36 14.37
N ASN A 119 22.48 -7.51 15.62
CA ASN A 119 22.17 -6.63 16.77
C ASN A 119 20.65 -6.35 16.91
N MET A 120 19.83 -7.38 16.63
CA MET A 120 18.37 -7.26 16.69
C MET A 120 17.80 -7.65 18.05
N VAL A 121 18.59 -8.14 18.98
CA VAL A 121 18.15 -8.48 20.34
C VAL A 121 18.50 -7.33 21.28
N ALA A 122 17.49 -6.73 21.91
CA ALA A 122 17.68 -5.65 22.87
C ALA A 122 18.23 -6.18 24.20
N ASP A 123 18.98 -5.34 24.92
CA ASP A 123 19.57 -5.69 26.23
C ASP A 123 18.57 -5.70 27.38
N ASN A 124 17.25 -5.69 27.07
CA ASN A 124 16.16 -5.64 28.04
C ASN A 124 15.54 -6.97 28.41
N ILE A 125 16.33 -8.07 28.32
CA ILE A 125 15.83 -9.42 28.65
C ILE A 125 15.49 -9.50 30.13
N ARG A 126 14.22 -9.81 30.42
CA ARG A 126 13.70 -10.04 31.79
C ARG A 126 13.18 -11.47 31.89
N ILE A 127 13.50 -12.10 33.02
CA ILE A 127 13.14 -13.49 33.32
C ILE A 127 12.46 -13.50 34.69
N GLU A 128 11.18 -13.90 34.70
CA GLU A 128 10.39 -14.03 35.92
C GLU A 128 9.81 -15.47 35.99
N GLY A 129 10.57 -16.36 36.63
CA GLY A 129 10.21 -17.77 36.67
C GLY A 129 10.21 -18.42 35.30
N ASN A 130 9.03 -18.79 34.76
CA ASN A 130 8.87 -19.36 33.43
C ASN A 130 8.51 -18.28 32.36
N LYS A 131 8.46 -17.00 32.73
CA LYS A 131 8.14 -15.91 31.81
C LYS A 131 9.43 -15.25 31.34
N VAL A 132 9.60 -15.17 30.01
CA VAL A 132 10.69 -14.50 29.34
C VAL A 132 10.15 -13.35 28.54
N SER A 133 10.58 -12.13 28.82
CA SER A 133 10.21 -10.94 28.05
C SER A 133 11.44 -10.19 27.57
N PHE A 134 11.43 -9.81 26.30
CA PHE A 134 12.50 -9.02 25.67
C PHE A 134 11.97 -8.34 24.40
N SER A 135 12.77 -7.40 23.86
CA SER A 135 12.45 -6.72 22.62
C SER A 135 13.34 -7.19 21.47
N LEU A 136 12.76 -7.29 20.28
CA LEU A 136 13.50 -7.40 19.03
C LEU A 136 13.50 -6.06 18.30
N ILE A 137 14.70 -5.61 17.92
CA ILE A 137 14.93 -4.33 17.24
C ILE A 137 14.92 -4.56 15.73
N PHE A 138 13.93 -3.96 15.03
CA PHE A 138 13.85 -4.03 13.58
C PHE A 138 14.27 -2.70 12.94
N PRO A 139 14.76 -2.73 11.68
CA PRO A 139 15.15 -1.50 10.98
C PRO A 139 13.99 -0.52 10.77
N ARG A 140 12.79 -1.04 10.55
CA ARG A 140 11.55 -0.27 10.28
C ARG A 140 10.32 -1.00 10.82
N ASP A 141 9.29 -0.24 11.15
CA ASP A 141 7.97 -0.77 11.57
C ASP A 141 7.18 -1.46 10.43
N THR A 142 7.55 -1.21 9.16
CA THR A 142 7.00 -1.84 7.93
C THR A 142 7.81 -3.00 7.41
N ASP A 143 8.77 -3.50 8.18
CA ASP A 143 9.58 -4.63 7.75
C ASP A 143 8.70 -5.87 7.50
N PRO A 144 8.69 -6.44 6.29
CA PRO A 144 7.83 -7.57 5.94
C PRO A 144 8.16 -8.84 6.74
N PHE A 145 9.34 -8.88 7.35
CA PHE A 145 9.82 -10.06 8.09
C PHE A 145 9.51 -10.03 9.59
N ILE A 146 8.90 -8.96 10.14
CA ILE A 146 8.60 -8.85 11.57
C ILE A 146 7.82 -10.08 12.05
N LYS A 147 6.66 -10.37 11.45
CA LYS A 147 5.78 -11.46 11.88
C LYS A 147 6.47 -12.82 11.80
N SER A 148 7.21 -13.10 10.74
CA SER A 148 7.92 -14.37 10.54
C SER A 148 9.08 -14.53 11.54
N THR A 149 9.81 -13.46 11.80
CA THR A 149 10.94 -13.45 12.74
C THR A 149 10.47 -13.62 14.20
N LEU A 150 9.42 -12.91 14.61
CA LEU A 150 8.81 -13.08 15.94
C LEU A 150 8.36 -14.52 16.17
N LYS A 151 7.65 -15.09 15.19
CA LYS A 151 7.17 -16.46 15.27
C LYS A 151 8.31 -17.50 15.30
N ALA A 152 9.38 -17.26 14.55
CA ALA A 152 10.56 -18.13 14.56
C ALA A 152 11.33 -18.02 15.88
N ALA A 153 11.47 -16.82 16.44
CA ALA A 153 12.12 -16.60 17.73
C ALA A 153 11.31 -17.27 18.87
N GLU A 154 10.00 -17.09 18.91
CA GLU A 154 9.12 -17.72 19.89
C GLU A 154 9.18 -19.25 19.80
N ALA A 155 9.07 -19.81 18.60
CA ALA A 155 9.14 -21.25 18.39
C ALA A 155 10.49 -21.85 18.80
N THR A 156 11.60 -21.14 18.52
CA THR A 156 12.93 -21.57 18.88
C THR A 156 13.16 -21.54 20.39
N LEU A 157 12.67 -20.53 21.07
CA LEU A 157 12.75 -20.42 22.53
C LEU A 157 11.91 -21.51 23.21
N LYS A 158 10.67 -21.74 22.79
CA LYS A 158 9.84 -22.82 23.30
C LYS A 158 10.44 -24.20 23.06
N TYR A 159 11.09 -24.38 21.91
CA TYR A 159 11.79 -25.65 21.61
C TYR A 159 12.99 -25.91 22.51
N LYS A 160 13.82 -24.86 22.78
CA LYS A 160 15.05 -24.99 23.57
C LYS A 160 14.84 -24.92 25.08
N LEU A 161 13.88 -24.13 25.55
CA LEU A 161 13.64 -23.85 26.98
C LEU A 161 12.51 -24.72 27.56
N GLY A 162 11.65 -25.28 26.72
CA GLY A 162 10.48 -26.05 27.12
C GLY A 162 9.17 -25.42 26.67
N GLU A 163 8.14 -26.23 26.48
CA GLU A 163 6.81 -25.77 26.03
C GLU A 163 6.07 -24.93 27.09
N ASP A 164 6.46 -25.09 28.37
CA ASP A 164 5.87 -24.40 29.52
C ASP A 164 6.38 -22.94 29.70
N VAL A 165 7.31 -22.48 28.84
CA VAL A 165 7.86 -21.12 28.91
C VAL A 165 6.94 -20.15 28.18
N GLU A 166 6.45 -19.15 28.92
CA GLU A 166 5.71 -18.02 28.35
C GLU A 166 6.69 -17.00 27.78
N VAL A 167 6.68 -16.81 26.47
CA VAL A 167 7.57 -15.89 25.77
C VAL A 167 6.81 -14.65 25.31
N HIS A 168 7.20 -13.48 25.81
CA HIS A 168 6.68 -12.19 25.41
C HIS A 168 7.74 -11.40 24.64
N ILE A 169 7.56 -11.25 23.33
CA ILE A 169 8.49 -10.51 22.47
C ILE A 169 7.83 -9.20 22.03
N SER A 170 8.38 -8.07 22.48
CA SER A 170 8.00 -6.75 21.98
C SER A 170 8.89 -6.35 20.80
N THR A 171 8.43 -5.38 20.02
CA THR A 171 9.19 -4.85 18.88
C THR A 171 9.64 -3.44 19.15
N GLU A 172 10.91 -3.19 18.94
CA GLU A 172 11.53 -1.86 18.92
C GLU A 172 12.05 -1.56 17.51
N PHE A 173 12.19 -0.27 17.17
CA PHE A 173 12.63 0.12 15.84
C PHE A 173 13.84 1.05 15.95
N THR A 174 14.89 0.76 15.17
CA THR A 174 16.13 1.57 15.15
C THR A 174 15.92 2.95 14.54
N SER A 175 14.93 3.09 13.67
CA SER A 175 14.54 4.41 13.19
C SER A 175 13.67 5.06 14.25
N ALA A 176 14.24 5.99 15.03
CA ALA A 176 13.45 7.06 15.63
C ALA A 176 12.39 7.50 14.62
N LYS A 177 11.11 7.62 15.08
CA LYS A 177 9.96 8.15 14.33
C LYS A 177 10.23 8.19 12.83
N ARG A 178 9.52 7.40 12.01
CA ARG A 178 9.53 7.69 10.56
C ARG A 178 9.67 9.19 10.41
N PRO A 179 10.65 9.72 9.65
CA PRO A 179 10.41 11.01 9.05
C PRO A 179 9.02 10.86 8.43
N GLU A 180 8.06 11.71 8.79
CA GLU A 180 6.77 11.80 8.04
C GLU A 180 7.18 11.68 6.59
N PRO A 181 6.66 10.69 5.79
CA PRO A 181 7.21 10.38 4.47
C PRO A 181 7.43 11.72 3.82
N ASP A 182 8.68 12.04 3.52
CA ASP A 182 9.13 13.40 3.17
C ASP A 182 8.07 13.93 2.25
N LYS A 183 7.34 14.98 2.67
CA LYS A 183 6.21 15.46 1.89
C LYS A 183 6.76 15.67 0.51
N LEU A 184 6.44 14.78 -0.41
CA LEU A 184 6.77 15.04 -1.80
C LEU A 184 6.17 16.40 -2.08
N LEU A 185 6.97 17.31 -2.57
CA LEU A 185 6.60 18.71 -2.82
C LEU A 185 6.32 19.54 -1.54
N PRO A 186 7.23 19.61 -0.56
CA PRO A 186 7.04 20.40 0.66
C PRO A 186 6.89 21.91 0.36
N GLN A 187 7.42 22.36 -0.78
CA GLN A 187 7.37 23.74 -1.27
C GLN A 187 6.03 24.11 -1.92
N VAL A 188 5.11 23.14 -2.11
CA VAL A 188 3.78 23.40 -2.68
C VAL A 188 2.79 23.70 -1.56
N LYS A 189 2.09 24.86 -1.64
CA LYS A 189 1.16 25.27 -0.60
C LYS A 189 -0.17 24.51 -0.64
N ASN A 190 -0.75 24.34 -1.84
CA ASN A 190 -2.04 23.71 -2.04
C ASN A 190 -2.01 22.75 -3.22
N ILE A 191 -2.46 21.52 -3.01
CA ILE A 191 -2.58 20.48 -4.05
C ILE A 191 -4.06 20.22 -4.28
N ILE A 192 -4.54 20.46 -5.50
CA ILE A 192 -5.94 20.33 -5.88
C ILE A 192 -6.10 19.20 -6.89
N ALA A 193 -6.86 18.16 -6.54
CA ALA A 193 -7.25 17.13 -7.48
C ALA A 193 -8.50 17.58 -8.27
N VAL A 194 -8.41 17.66 -9.61
CA VAL A 194 -9.56 17.81 -10.49
C VAL A 194 -9.97 16.41 -10.94
N SER A 195 -11.13 15.96 -10.54
CA SER A 195 -11.59 14.58 -10.73
C SER A 195 -13.00 14.53 -11.31
N SER A 196 -13.34 13.41 -11.90
CA SER A 196 -14.68 13.15 -12.42
C SER A 196 -15.06 11.68 -12.22
N GLY A 197 -16.34 11.43 -11.96
CA GLY A 197 -16.86 10.06 -11.86
C GLY A 197 -16.93 9.33 -13.21
N LYS A 198 -16.91 10.06 -14.34
CA LYS A 198 -17.09 9.53 -15.69
C LYS A 198 -16.19 10.26 -16.70
N GLY A 199 -15.76 9.55 -17.74
CA GLY A 199 -15.10 10.14 -18.89
C GLY A 199 -16.03 11.01 -19.74
N GLY A 200 -15.44 11.98 -20.48
CA GLY A 200 -16.19 12.84 -21.43
C GLY A 200 -16.96 14.01 -20.80
N VAL A 201 -16.81 14.27 -19.49
CA VAL A 201 -17.48 15.43 -18.83
C VAL A 201 -16.70 16.74 -18.93
N GLY A 202 -15.53 16.72 -19.59
CA GLY A 202 -14.66 17.89 -19.74
C GLY A 202 -13.75 18.19 -18.56
N LYS A 203 -13.38 17.15 -17.79
CA LYS A 203 -12.48 17.24 -16.65
C LYS A 203 -11.16 17.94 -16.97
N SER A 204 -10.44 17.48 -18.00
CA SER A 204 -9.14 18.04 -18.41
C SER A 204 -9.27 19.48 -18.93
N THR A 205 -10.37 19.79 -19.65
CA THR A 205 -10.68 21.18 -20.04
C THR A 205 -10.82 22.09 -18.82
N VAL A 206 -11.52 21.62 -17.78
CA VAL A 206 -11.67 22.38 -16.53
C VAL A 206 -10.31 22.48 -15.81
N ALA A 207 -9.51 21.42 -15.74
CA ALA A 207 -8.21 21.42 -15.07
C ALA A 207 -7.22 22.43 -15.72
N VAL A 208 -7.12 22.40 -17.07
CA VAL A 208 -6.26 23.33 -17.84
C VAL A 208 -6.70 24.78 -17.63
N ASN A 209 -7.97 25.06 -17.83
CA ASN A 209 -8.50 26.41 -17.69
C ASN A 209 -8.43 26.92 -16.24
N LEU A 210 -8.65 26.08 -15.24
CA LEU A 210 -8.45 26.41 -13.82
C LEU A 210 -6.99 26.78 -13.55
N ALA A 211 -6.03 25.99 -14.02
CA ALA A 211 -4.61 26.27 -13.83
C ALA A 211 -4.19 27.61 -14.43
N ILE A 212 -4.62 27.87 -15.67
CA ILE A 212 -4.35 29.14 -16.34
C ILE A 212 -5.04 30.32 -15.63
N ALA A 213 -6.30 30.13 -15.21
CA ALA A 213 -7.03 31.17 -14.49
C ALA A 213 -6.38 31.50 -13.13
N LEU A 214 -5.87 30.52 -12.42
CA LEU A 214 -5.09 30.72 -11.19
C LEU A 214 -3.79 31.51 -11.48
N ALA A 215 -3.07 31.19 -12.57
CA ALA A 215 -1.89 31.92 -12.98
C ALA A 215 -2.22 33.41 -13.38
N LYS A 216 -3.35 33.62 -14.07
CA LYS A 216 -3.87 34.97 -14.37
C LYS A 216 -4.21 35.79 -13.12
N LEU A 217 -4.61 35.12 -12.03
CA LEU A 217 -4.82 35.75 -10.72
C LEU A 217 -3.50 36.02 -9.96
N GLY A 218 -2.34 35.71 -10.54
CA GLY A 218 -1.02 36.01 -10.00
C GLY A 218 -0.43 34.89 -9.11
N TYR A 219 -1.01 33.69 -9.08
CA TYR A 219 -0.47 32.56 -8.36
C TYR A 219 0.58 31.79 -9.16
N LYS A 220 1.56 31.21 -8.47
CA LYS A 220 2.50 30.24 -9.05
C LYS A 220 1.82 28.88 -9.14
N VAL A 221 1.67 28.36 -10.36
CA VAL A 221 0.84 27.19 -10.63
C VAL A 221 1.62 26.11 -11.35
N GLY A 222 1.49 24.87 -10.85
CA GLY A 222 1.87 23.64 -11.54
C GLY A 222 0.63 22.87 -11.98
N LEU A 223 0.71 22.22 -13.14
CA LEU A 223 -0.31 21.30 -13.65
C LEU A 223 0.34 19.96 -13.98
N LEU A 224 -0.17 18.89 -13.37
CA LEU A 224 0.25 17.53 -13.66
C LEU A 224 -0.91 16.75 -14.29
N ASP A 225 -0.68 16.31 -15.53
CA ASP A 225 -1.56 15.38 -16.20
C ASP A 225 -1.26 13.96 -15.71
N THR A 226 -2.19 13.39 -14.99
CA THR A 226 -2.09 12.04 -14.43
C THR A 226 -2.96 11.03 -15.15
N ASP A 227 -3.64 11.42 -16.23
CA ASP A 227 -4.41 10.52 -17.10
C ASP A 227 -3.48 9.82 -18.10
N ILE A 228 -2.82 8.79 -17.64
CA ILE A 228 -1.79 8.05 -18.40
C ILE A 228 -2.36 7.39 -19.65
N PHE A 229 -3.64 7.04 -19.64
CA PHE A 229 -4.30 6.33 -20.75
C PHE A 229 -4.87 7.26 -21.82
N GLY A 230 -5.01 8.55 -21.51
CA GLY A 230 -5.53 9.55 -22.44
C GLY A 230 -4.96 10.94 -22.17
N PRO A 231 -3.61 11.12 -22.25
CA PRO A 231 -2.97 12.39 -21.91
C PRO A 231 -3.34 13.46 -22.94
N SER A 232 -4.32 14.31 -22.62
CA SER A 232 -4.87 15.33 -23.50
C SER A 232 -4.31 16.73 -23.29
N ILE A 233 -3.68 16.98 -22.15
CA ILE A 233 -3.22 18.33 -21.77
C ILE A 233 -2.14 18.90 -22.69
N PRO A 234 -1.13 18.13 -23.17
CA PRO A 234 -0.17 18.65 -24.15
C PRO A 234 -0.83 19.23 -25.40
N LYS A 235 -1.87 18.58 -25.92
CA LYS A 235 -2.67 19.05 -27.06
C LYS A 235 -3.38 20.35 -26.72
N MET A 236 -4.12 20.38 -25.61
CA MET A 236 -4.89 21.55 -25.18
C MET A 236 -4.05 22.81 -24.92
N LEU A 237 -2.74 22.64 -24.71
CA LEU A 237 -1.81 23.75 -24.50
C LEU A 237 -0.91 24.03 -25.72
N GLY A 238 -1.06 23.27 -26.80
CA GLY A 238 -0.24 23.40 -28.01
C GLY A 238 1.25 23.14 -27.76
N VAL A 239 1.56 22.14 -26.92
CA VAL A 239 2.93 21.77 -26.53
C VAL A 239 3.22 20.27 -26.76
N GLU A 240 2.52 19.61 -27.66
CA GLU A 240 2.68 18.16 -27.95
C GLU A 240 4.12 17.81 -28.40
N GLY A 241 4.78 18.74 -29.08
CA GLY A 241 6.17 18.59 -29.52
C GLY A 241 7.21 18.84 -28.45
N ALA A 242 6.80 19.31 -27.24
CA ALA A 242 7.76 19.57 -26.17
C ALA A 242 8.39 18.27 -25.68
N ARG A 243 9.67 18.37 -25.31
CA ARG A 243 10.42 17.24 -24.71
C ARG A 243 11.11 17.76 -23.45
N PRO A 244 10.51 17.52 -22.28
CA PRO A 244 11.16 17.83 -21.01
C PRO A 244 12.54 17.18 -20.95
N TYR A 245 13.53 17.93 -20.49
CA TYR A 245 14.91 17.46 -20.38
C TYR A 245 15.35 17.42 -18.91
N ALA A 246 16.41 16.66 -18.66
CA ALA A 246 16.98 16.58 -17.32
C ALA A 246 17.93 17.76 -17.11
N VAL A 247 17.79 18.45 -15.98
CA VAL A 247 18.68 19.51 -15.50
C VAL A 247 19.35 19.05 -14.23
N GLU A 248 20.62 19.43 -14.04
CA GLU A 248 21.31 19.18 -12.79
C GLU A 248 21.11 20.36 -11.84
N LYS A 249 20.48 20.13 -10.69
CA LYS A 249 20.24 21.13 -9.67
C LYS A 249 20.55 20.57 -8.28
N ALA A 250 21.40 21.24 -7.56
CA ALA A 250 21.87 20.82 -6.23
C ALA A 250 22.41 19.36 -6.19
N GLY A 251 23.14 18.93 -7.24
CA GLY A 251 23.70 17.57 -7.34
C GLY A 251 22.68 16.45 -7.64
N ARG A 252 21.46 16.82 -8.05
CA ARG A 252 20.40 15.90 -8.46
C ARG A 252 19.99 16.18 -9.90
N GLN A 253 19.74 15.13 -10.67
CA GLN A 253 19.10 15.26 -11.97
C GLN A 253 17.59 15.37 -11.77
N LEU A 254 17.02 16.49 -12.23
CA LEU A 254 15.59 16.78 -12.15
C LEU A 254 15.03 16.99 -13.56
N ILE A 255 13.75 16.65 -13.73
CA ILE A 255 13.01 16.92 -14.98
C ILE A 255 12.57 18.37 -14.95
N GLU A 256 12.95 19.16 -15.95
CA GLU A 256 12.47 20.53 -16.13
C GLU A 256 11.04 20.51 -16.67
N PRO A 257 10.03 21.03 -15.93
CA PRO A 257 8.67 21.14 -16.44
C PRO A 257 8.57 22.08 -17.63
N VAL A 258 7.68 21.77 -18.56
CA VAL A 258 7.35 22.68 -19.66
C VAL A 258 6.65 23.92 -19.12
N GLU A 259 7.10 25.10 -19.45
CA GLU A 259 6.44 26.35 -19.07
C GLU A 259 5.58 26.86 -20.22
N LYS A 260 4.29 27.08 -19.98
CA LYS A 260 3.34 27.62 -20.94
C LYS A 260 2.25 28.42 -20.23
N TYR A 261 1.92 29.58 -20.77
CA TYR A 261 0.86 30.46 -20.24
C TYR A 261 0.97 30.78 -18.73
N GLY A 262 2.20 30.85 -18.21
CA GLY A 262 2.46 31.14 -16.80
C GLY A 262 2.26 29.96 -15.84
N ILE A 263 2.13 28.74 -16.36
CA ILE A 263 2.07 27.52 -15.57
C ILE A 263 3.23 26.58 -15.90
N LYS A 264 3.66 25.78 -14.93
CA LYS A 264 4.57 24.66 -15.10
C LYS A 264 3.75 23.39 -15.38
N LEU A 265 4.12 22.64 -16.40
CA LEU A 265 3.37 21.45 -16.86
C LEU A 265 4.26 20.24 -16.99
N LEU A 266 3.79 19.10 -16.49
CA LEU A 266 4.25 17.78 -16.92
C LEU A 266 3.06 16.87 -17.26
N SER A 267 3.27 16.02 -18.23
CA SER A 267 2.35 14.96 -18.65
C SER A 267 3.16 13.76 -19.09
N ILE A 268 2.64 12.57 -18.84
CA ILE A 268 3.21 11.34 -19.40
C ILE A 268 3.24 11.39 -20.93
N GLY A 269 2.33 12.16 -21.55
CA GLY A 269 2.26 12.36 -22.98
C GLY A 269 3.53 12.95 -23.61
N PHE A 270 4.40 13.60 -22.83
CA PHE A 270 5.71 14.08 -23.32
C PHE A 270 6.74 12.97 -23.52
N PHE A 271 6.54 11.83 -22.87
CA PHE A 271 7.50 10.71 -22.83
C PHE A 271 7.03 9.51 -23.64
N VAL A 272 5.81 9.56 -24.18
CA VAL A 272 5.19 8.49 -24.97
C VAL A 272 5.03 8.93 -26.41
N ASN A 273 5.31 8.04 -27.35
CA ASN A 273 5.02 8.35 -28.76
C ASN A 273 3.50 8.23 -28.98
N PRO A 274 2.82 9.30 -29.43
CA PRO A 274 1.36 9.30 -29.64
C PRO A 274 0.91 8.32 -30.73
N GLU A 275 1.79 7.92 -31.66
CA GLU A 275 1.48 7.00 -32.75
C GLU A 275 1.54 5.54 -32.34
N THR A 276 2.11 5.22 -31.18
CA THR A 276 2.25 3.85 -30.69
C THR A 276 1.39 3.60 -29.47
N ALA A 277 0.48 2.64 -29.56
CA ALA A 277 -0.27 2.17 -28.39
C ALA A 277 0.70 1.57 -27.37
N THR A 278 1.13 2.36 -26.40
CA THR A 278 1.97 1.89 -25.30
C THR A 278 1.11 1.16 -24.29
N LEU A 279 1.33 -0.14 -24.15
CA LEU A 279 0.63 -0.95 -23.14
C LEU A 279 1.23 -0.69 -21.75
N TRP A 280 0.70 0.28 -21.07
CA TRP A 280 1.04 0.54 -19.66
C TRP A 280 0.41 -0.51 -18.76
N ARG A 281 1.23 -1.28 -18.05
CA ARG A 281 0.75 -2.07 -16.92
C ARG A 281 0.63 -1.17 -15.69
N GLY A 282 -0.40 -1.37 -14.84
CA GLY A 282 -0.69 -0.51 -13.70
C GLY A 282 0.53 -0.13 -12.84
N GLY A 283 1.43 -1.08 -12.58
CA GLY A 283 2.65 -0.81 -11.82
C GLY A 283 3.64 0.14 -12.52
N MET A 284 3.76 0.06 -13.85
CA MET A 284 4.63 0.98 -14.63
C MET A 284 4.04 2.38 -14.64
N ALA A 285 2.73 2.49 -14.83
CA ALA A 285 2.01 3.77 -14.78
C ALA A 285 2.18 4.47 -13.44
N THR A 286 2.01 3.72 -12.34
CA THR A 286 2.21 4.21 -10.99
C THR A 286 3.66 4.67 -10.72
N ALA A 287 4.66 3.92 -11.21
CA ALA A 287 6.07 4.27 -11.05
C ALA A 287 6.43 5.56 -11.82
N ALA A 288 5.99 5.67 -13.08
CA ALA A 288 6.20 6.86 -13.90
C ALA A 288 5.56 8.10 -13.27
N LEU A 289 4.32 7.98 -12.76
CA LEU A 289 3.65 9.08 -12.08
C LEU A 289 4.40 9.54 -10.83
N LYS A 290 4.87 8.62 -10.00
CA LYS A 290 5.69 8.95 -8.82
C LYS A 290 6.98 9.66 -9.21
N GLN A 291 7.60 9.25 -10.32
CA GLN A 291 8.80 9.89 -10.84
C GLN A 291 8.51 11.32 -11.32
N LEU A 292 7.44 11.56 -12.08
CA LEU A 292 7.04 12.91 -12.51
C LEU A 292 6.73 13.84 -11.33
N ILE A 293 6.28 13.30 -10.21
CA ILE A 293 6.02 14.07 -8.98
C ILE A 293 7.34 14.36 -8.24
N ALA A 294 8.20 13.35 -8.06
CA ALA A 294 9.35 13.42 -7.15
C ALA A 294 10.60 14.01 -7.81
N ASP A 295 10.81 13.72 -9.10
CA ASP A 295 12.05 14.02 -9.82
C ASP A 295 11.90 15.24 -10.75
N ALA A 296 10.83 16.04 -10.62
CA ALA A 296 10.66 17.27 -11.38
C ALA A 296 10.98 18.51 -10.56
N ASP A 297 11.55 19.53 -11.22
CA ASP A 297 11.83 20.85 -10.64
C ASP A 297 10.58 21.73 -10.63
N TRP A 298 9.62 21.38 -9.79
CA TRP A 298 8.41 22.17 -9.64
C TRP A 298 8.66 23.56 -9.02
N GLY A 299 9.69 23.70 -8.18
CA GLY A 299 9.96 24.92 -7.42
C GLY A 299 8.82 25.26 -6.45
N ASP A 300 8.79 26.52 -6.01
CA ASP A 300 7.73 27.01 -5.11
C ASP A 300 6.43 27.23 -5.88
N LEU A 301 5.36 26.55 -5.46
CA LEU A 301 4.03 26.69 -6.04
C LEU A 301 2.99 27.09 -4.98
N ASP A 302 2.08 28.01 -5.37
CA ASP A 302 0.90 28.32 -4.59
C ASP A 302 -0.19 27.24 -4.76
N TYR A 303 -0.33 26.76 -6.00
CA TYR A 303 -1.29 25.72 -6.37
C TYR A 303 -0.65 24.68 -7.29
N PHE A 304 -0.92 23.42 -6.99
CA PHE A 304 -0.57 22.30 -7.85
C PHE A 304 -1.85 21.57 -8.24
N VAL A 305 -2.23 21.69 -9.51
CA VAL A 305 -3.45 21.09 -10.06
C VAL A 305 -3.12 19.72 -10.62
N LEU A 306 -3.85 18.72 -10.19
CA LEU A 306 -3.75 17.34 -10.67
C LEU A 306 -4.96 17.05 -11.56
N ASP A 307 -4.75 16.81 -12.84
CA ASP A 307 -5.78 16.28 -13.73
C ASP A 307 -5.83 14.77 -13.59
N THR A 308 -6.79 14.22 -12.81
CA THR A 308 -6.84 12.79 -12.52
C THR A 308 -7.50 12.00 -13.65
N PRO A 309 -7.25 10.69 -13.81
CA PRO A 309 -8.02 9.89 -14.75
C PRO A 309 -9.51 9.88 -14.38
N PRO A 310 -10.42 9.56 -15.32
CA PRO A 310 -11.83 9.46 -15.00
C PRO A 310 -12.15 8.25 -14.12
N GLY A 311 -13.19 8.35 -13.30
CA GLY A 311 -13.66 7.28 -12.42
C GLY A 311 -12.80 7.12 -11.16
N THR A 312 -12.67 5.90 -10.68
CA THR A 312 -11.88 5.52 -9.49
C THR A 312 -10.90 4.41 -9.88
N SER A 313 -9.63 4.76 -10.03
CA SER A 313 -8.57 3.83 -10.47
C SER A 313 -7.42 3.78 -9.47
N ASP A 314 -6.50 2.82 -9.64
CA ASP A 314 -5.28 2.70 -8.84
C ASP A 314 -4.41 3.97 -8.87
N ILE A 315 -4.54 4.79 -9.92
CA ILE A 315 -3.86 6.07 -10.03
C ILE A 315 -4.34 7.05 -8.94
N HIS A 316 -5.65 7.10 -8.66
CA HIS A 316 -6.19 7.92 -7.56
C HIS A 316 -5.61 7.49 -6.22
N LEU A 317 -5.56 6.17 -5.96
CA LEU A 317 -4.99 5.64 -4.74
C LEU A 317 -3.49 5.99 -4.64
N THR A 318 -2.76 5.89 -5.76
CA THR A 318 -1.34 6.27 -5.83
C THR A 318 -1.14 7.76 -5.50
N LEU A 319 -1.95 8.65 -6.06
CA LEU A 319 -1.89 10.09 -5.77
C LEU A 319 -2.15 10.38 -4.29
N LEU A 320 -3.17 9.76 -3.71
CA LEU A 320 -3.54 9.87 -2.30
C LEU A 320 -2.46 9.35 -1.35
N GLN A 321 -1.74 8.30 -1.76
CA GLN A 321 -0.61 7.72 -1.01
C GLN A 321 0.70 8.48 -1.19
N THR A 322 0.78 9.34 -2.19
CA THR A 322 2.02 10.04 -2.57
C THR A 322 1.98 11.52 -2.17
N LEU A 323 0.81 12.15 -2.23
CA LEU A 323 0.61 13.58 -2.05
C LEU A 323 -0.41 13.89 -0.96
N ALA A 324 -0.14 14.92 -0.17
CA ALA A 324 -1.09 15.48 0.79
C ALA A 324 -2.09 16.42 0.08
N ILE A 325 -3.08 15.83 -0.59
CA ILE A 325 -4.05 16.58 -1.41
C ILE A 325 -4.89 17.50 -0.52
N THR A 326 -4.85 18.80 -0.77
CA THR A 326 -5.59 19.82 -0.01
C THR A 326 -7.09 19.65 -0.14
N GLY A 327 -7.56 19.27 -1.33
CA GLY A 327 -8.95 18.96 -1.59
C GLY A 327 -9.22 18.64 -3.04
N ALA A 328 -10.42 18.11 -3.33
CA ALA A 328 -10.84 17.69 -4.66
C ALA A 328 -11.93 18.62 -5.22
N VAL A 329 -11.81 18.97 -6.50
CA VAL A 329 -12.83 19.60 -7.34
C VAL A 329 -13.44 18.51 -8.22
N ILE A 330 -14.75 18.32 -8.13
CA ILE A 330 -15.45 17.29 -8.88
C ILE A 330 -16.17 17.90 -10.08
N VAL A 331 -15.80 17.44 -11.27
CA VAL A 331 -16.39 17.90 -12.54
C VAL A 331 -17.43 16.90 -13.02
N SER A 332 -18.62 17.36 -13.34
CA SER A 332 -19.69 16.55 -13.93
C SER A 332 -20.54 17.38 -14.88
N THR A 333 -21.37 16.69 -15.68
CA THR A 333 -22.47 17.29 -16.44
C THR A 333 -23.78 17.13 -15.65
N PRO A 334 -24.87 17.90 -15.99
CA PRO A 334 -26.16 17.78 -15.29
C PRO A 334 -26.86 16.43 -15.47
N GLN A 335 -26.38 15.54 -16.34
CA GLN A 335 -27.01 14.24 -16.62
C GLN A 335 -27.05 13.34 -15.38
N LYS A 336 -28.19 12.71 -15.10
CA LYS A 336 -28.36 11.79 -13.96
C LYS A 336 -27.33 10.67 -13.90
N VAL A 337 -26.94 10.12 -15.07
CA VAL A 337 -25.92 9.06 -15.15
C VAL A 337 -24.55 9.59 -14.71
N ALA A 338 -24.16 10.78 -15.19
CA ALA A 338 -22.89 11.40 -14.80
C ALA A 338 -22.88 11.78 -13.31
N LEU A 339 -24.01 12.22 -12.77
CA LEU A 339 -24.16 12.55 -11.35
C LEU A 339 -24.06 11.32 -10.45
N ALA A 340 -24.59 10.16 -10.88
CA ALA A 340 -24.46 8.91 -10.13
C ALA A 340 -23.00 8.49 -9.99
N ASP A 341 -22.20 8.66 -11.05
CA ASP A 341 -20.77 8.37 -11.02
C ASP A 341 -19.97 9.45 -10.26
N ALA A 342 -20.37 10.73 -10.38
CA ALA A 342 -19.78 11.82 -9.59
C ALA A 342 -19.96 11.58 -8.09
N ARG A 343 -21.11 11.05 -7.65
CA ARG A 343 -21.36 10.65 -6.26
C ARG A 343 -20.32 9.63 -5.77
N LYS A 344 -20.06 8.57 -6.56
CA LYS A 344 -19.04 7.56 -6.23
C LYS A 344 -17.64 8.19 -6.10
N GLY A 345 -17.31 9.16 -6.98
CA GLY A 345 -16.06 9.91 -6.88
C GLY A 345 -15.97 10.73 -5.60
N ILE A 346 -17.06 11.38 -5.18
CA ILE A 346 -17.14 12.11 -3.92
C ILE A 346 -16.95 11.17 -2.74
N ASP A 347 -17.68 10.05 -2.71
CA ASP A 347 -17.62 9.05 -1.65
C ASP A 347 -16.19 8.48 -1.49
N MET A 348 -15.47 8.28 -2.61
CA MET A 348 -14.07 7.85 -2.57
C MET A 348 -13.18 8.83 -1.80
N TYR A 349 -13.29 10.13 -2.06
CA TYR A 349 -12.48 11.15 -1.38
C TYR A 349 -12.90 11.37 0.08
N GLN A 350 -14.20 11.27 0.37
CA GLN A 350 -14.76 11.48 1.73
C GLN A 350 -14.67 10.24 2.62
N ASN A 351 -14.30 9.08 2.08
CA ASN A 351 -14.12 7.85 2.86
C ASN A 351 -13.19 8.10 4.06
N ASP A 352 -13.53 7.56 5.22
CA ASP A 352 -12.80 7.77 6.48
C ASP A 352 -11.30 7.42 6.39
N LYS A 353 -10.95 6.45 5.52
CA LYS A 353 -9.56 6.06 5.26
C LYS A 353 -8.80 7.05 4.38
N VAL A 354 -9.50 7.88 3.61
CA VAL A 354 -8.95 8.85 2.66
C VAL A 354 -8.99 10.27 3.22
N GLY A 355 -10.14 10.72 3.68
CA GLY A 355 -10.31 11.99 4.39
C GLY A 355 -9.94 13.24 3.59
N VAL A 356 -10.04 13.23 2.25
CA VAL A 356 -9.77 14.39 1.41
C VAL A 356 -11.04 15.22 1.25
N PRO A 357 -11.03 16.50 1.67
CA PRO A 357 -12.20 17.36 1.56
C PRO A 357 -12.61 17.62 0.11
N ILE A 358 -13.91 17.68 -0.16
CA ILE A 358 -14.46 18.16 -1.43
C ILE A 358 -14.51 19.69 -1.40
N LEU A 359 -13.73 20.33 -2.26
CA LEU A 359 -13.73 21.81 -2.42
C LEU A 359 -15.02 22.28 -3.08
N GLY A 360 -15.61 21.46 -3.92
CA GLY A 360 -16.90 21.71 -4.55
C GLY A 360 -17.06 21.03 -5.89
N LEU A 361 -18.23 21.24 -6.48
CA LEU A 361 -18.62 20.71 -7.79
C LEU A 361 -18.52 21.78 -8.88
N VAL A 362 -18.12 21.36 -10.09
CA VAL A 362 -18.23 22.14 -11.31
C VAL A 362 -19.25 21.46 -12.22
N GLU A 363 -20.33 22.16 -12.54
CA GLU A 363 -21.29 21.73 -13.54
C GLU A 363 -20.83 22.20 -14.92
N ASN A 364 -20.18 21.33 -15.65
CA ASN A 364 -19.77 21.59 -17.03
C ASN A 364 -20.87 21.21 -18.00
N MET A 365 -20.88 21.83 -19.18
CA MET A 365 -21.92 21.66 -20.19
C MET A 365 -23.33 21.96 -19.63
N ALA A 366 -23.43 22.98 -18.76
CA ALA A 366 -24.63 23.29 -18.01
C ALA A 366 -25.81 23.72 -18.89
N TRP A 367 -25.53 24.47 -19.95
CA TRP A 367 -26.51 24.87 -20.98
C TRP A 367 -25.77 25.22 -22.28
N PHE A 368 -26.54 25.29 -23.36
CA PHE A 368 -26.13 25.81 -24.65
C PHE A 368 -26.92 27.09 -24.94
N THR A 369 -26.23 28.09 -25.48
CA THR A 369 -26.85 29.34 -25.97
C THR A 369 -26.44 29.54 -27.44
N PRO A 370 -27.40 29.44 -28.41
CA PRO A 370 -27.11 29.70 -29.81
C PRO A 370 -26.72 31.17 -30.05
N ALA A 371 -25.85 31.41 -30.99
CA ALA A 371 -25.43 32.79 -31.32
C ALA A 371 -26.61 33.64 -31.80
N GLU A 372 -27.55 33.05 -32.51
CA GLU A 372 -28.74 33.71 -33.03
C GLU A 372 -29.79 34.03 -31.94
N LEU A 373 -29.71 33.38 -30.78
CA LEU A 373 -30.63 33.56 -29.67
C LEU A 373 -29.85 33.75 -28.34
N PRO A 374 -29.11 34.86 -28.18
CA PRO A 374 -28.16 35.05 -27.09
C PRO A 374 -28.79 35.07 -25.67
N ASN A 375 -30.09 35.27 -25.58
CA ASN A 375 -30.83 35.30 -24.32
C ASN A 375 -31.47 33.95 -23.97
N ASN A 376 -31.36 32.92 -24.84
CA ASN A 376 -31.99 31.63 -24.64
C ASN A 376 -30.95 30.63 -24.13
N LYS A 377 -31.37 29.86 -23.11
CA LYS A 377 -30.56 28.76 -22.57
C LYS A 377 -31.25 27.43 -22.81
N TYR A 378 -30.59 26.52 -23.50
CA TYR A 378 -31.03 25.17 -23.77
C TYR A 378 -30.28 24.18 -22.88
N TYR A 379 -30.98 23.47 -22.03
CA TYR A 379 -30.44 22.54 -21.06
C TYR A 379 -30.34 21.13 -21.66
N ILE A 380 -29.42 20.92 -22.58
CA ILE A 380 -29.30 19.68 -23.37
C ILE A 380 -29.08 18.46 -22.48
N PHE A 381 -28.27 18.61 -21.43
CA PHE A 381 -27.93 17.53 -20.48
C PHE A 381 -28.75 17.56 -19.19
N GLY A 382 -29.76 18.40 -19.09
CA GLY A 382 -30.54 18.64 -17.88
C GLY A 382 -30.17 19.96 -17.20
N LYS A 383 -30.91 20.31 -16.17
CA LYS A 383 -30.79 21.60 -15.48
C LYS A 383 -30.49 21.40 -14.01
N ASP A 384 -29.52 22.17 -13.49
CA ASP A 384 -29.17 22.25 -12.07
C ASP A 384 -28.77 20.89 -11.43
N GLY A 385 -28.31 19.92 -12.20
CA GLY A 385 -28.00 18.58 -11.71
C GLY A 385 -26.90 18.56 -10.67
N CYS A 386 -25.73 19.18 -10.96
CA CYS A 386 -24.65 19.29 -10.01
C CYS A 386 -24.97 20.22 -8.85
N LYS A 387 -25.80 21.25 -9.07
CA LYS A 387 -26.27 22.15 -8.00
C LYS A 387 -27.08 21.39 -6.94
N ASN A 388 -27.96 20.49 -7.38
CA ASN A 388 -28.74 19.65 -6.48
C ASN A 388 -27.85 18.64 -5.76
N LEU A 389 -26.92 18.00 -6.48
CA LEU A 389 -25.95 17.08 -5.91
C LEU A 389 -25.04 17.79 -4.88
N ALA A 390 -24.55 18.98 -5.17
CA ALA A 390 -23.73 19.78 -4.27
C ALA A 390 -24.47 20.07 -2.95
N LYS A 391 -25.74 20.46 -3.04
CA LYS A 391 -26.60 20.66 -1.86
C LYS A 391 -26.76 19.38 -1.06
N GLU A 392 -27.00 18.25 -1.71
CA GLU A 392 -27.17 16.95 -1.07
C GLU A 392 -25.88 16.49 -0.36
N MET A 393 -24.73 16.67 -1.01
CA MET A 393 -23.42 16.29 -0.49
C MET A 393 -22.81 17.33 0.47
N GLY A 394 -23.50 18.43 0.76
CA GLY A 394 -23.04 19.47 1.69
C GLY A 394 -21.80 20.22 1.22
N CYS A 395 -21.55 20.32 -0.07
CA CYS A 395 -20.41 21.03 -0.65
C CYS A 395 -20.87 22.15 -1.61
N PRO A 396 -20.02 23.17 -1.90
CA PRO A 396 -20.40 24.27 -2.77
C PRO A 396 -20.46 23.84 -4.25
N LEU A 397 -21.36 24.48 -5.02
CA LEU A 397 -21.25 24.55 -6.46
C LEU A 397 -20.28 25.70 -6.81
N LEU A 398 -19.12 25.38 -7.40
CA LEU A 398 -18.06 26.35 -7.69
C LEU A 398 -18.35 27.14 -8.97
N ALA A 399 -18.84 26.48 -9.99
CA ALA A 399 -19.19 27.11 -11.26
C ALA A 399 -20.20 26.27 -12.07
N GLN A 400 -20.90 26.96 -12.97
CA GLN A 400 -21.65 26.36 -14.08
C GLN A 400 -21.04 26.89 -15.38
N ILE A 401 -20.51 26.00 -16.22
CA ILE A 401 -19.82 26.32 -17.47
C ILE A 401 -20.71 25.91 -18.63
N PRO A 402 -21.05 26.83 -19.57
CA PRO A 402 -21.89 26.50 -20.71
C PRO A 402 -21.18 25.64 -21.75
N ILE A 403 -21.93 25.03 -22.65
CA ILE A 403 -21.41 24.49 -23.90
C ILE A 403 -21.22 25.68 -24.84
N VAL A 404 -19.99 25.90 -25.28
CA VAL A 404 -19.62 26.92 -26.24
C VAL A 404 -18.63 26.34 -27.24
N GLN A 405 -18.90 26.51 -28.53
CA GLN A 405 -18.07 25.97 -29.61
C GLN A 405 -16.60 26.43 -29.47
N SER A 406 -16.38 27.69 -29.12
CA SER A 406 -15.03 28.25 -28.95
C SER A 406 -14.22 27.55 -27.82
N ILE A 407 -14.85 26.97 -26.81
CA ILE A 407 -14.09 26.19 -25.78
C ILE A 407 -13.43 24.96 -26.40
N CYS A 408 -14.13 24.31 -27.36
CA CYS A 408 -13.61 23.16 -28.08
C CYS A 408 -12.52 23.59 -29.05
N GLU A 409 -12.82 24.55 -29.93
CA GLU A 409 -11.87 25.10 -30.95
C GLU A 409 -10.61 25.64 -30.27
N ASP A 410 -10.76 26.47 -29.25
CA ASP A 410 -9.64 27.04 -28.49
C ASP A 410 -8.77 25.95 -27.85
N GLY A 411 -9.40 24.86 -27.34
CA GLY A 411 -8.68 23.70 -26.79
C GLY A 411 -7.93 22.92 -27.87
N ASP A 412 -8.51 22.75 -29.05
CA ASP A 412 -7.86 22.06 -30.18
C ASP A 412 -6.71 22.87 -30.78
N ASP A 413 -6.84 24.21 -30.76
CA ASP A 413 -5.81 25.14 -31.21
C ASP A 413 -4.73 25.45 -30.16
N GLY A 414 -4.78 24.82 -28.99
CA GLY A 414 -3.82 25.01 -27.90
C GLY A 414 -3.92 26.39 -27.24
N GLN A 415 -5.08 27.06 -27.33
CA GLN A 415 -5.35 28.36 -26.73
C GLN A 415 -6.54 28.33 -25.77
N PRO A 416 -6.42 27.72 -24.61
CA PRO A 416 -7.53 27.52 -23.64
C PRO A 416 -8.31 28.83 -23.37
N ALA A 417 -9.64 28.67 -23.19
CA ALA A 417 -10.57 29.79 -23.04
C ALA A 417 -10.22 30.78 -21.90
N ALA A 418 -9.59 30.32 -20.83
CA ALA A 418 -9.13 31.16 -19.73
C ALA A 418 -8.06 32.20 -20.12
N LEU A 419 -7.46 32.09 -21.31
CA LEU A 419 -6.55 33.13 -21.85
C LEU A 419 -7.31 34.40 -22.27
N LYS A 420 -8.56 34.23 -22.70
CA LYS A 420 -9.41 35.30 -23.24
C LYS A 420 -10.31 35.86 -22.13
N THR A 421 -9.71 36.66 -21.24
CA THR A 421 -10.39 37.21 -20.04
C THR A 421 -11.49 38.20 -20.29
N ASP A 422 -11.62 38.67 -21.53
CA ASP A 422 -12.66 39.57 -22.03
C ASP A 422 -13.92 38.86 -22.54
N THR A 423 -13.87 37.54 -22.64
CA THR A 423 -15.00 36.69 -23.05
C THR A 423 -15.80 36.18 -21.87
N ALA A 424 -17.09 35.87 -22.09
CA ALA A 424 -17.94 35.25 -21.05
C ALA A 424 -17.40 33.89 -20.59
N THR A 425 -16.81 33.12 -21.48
CA THR A 425 -16.20 31.83 -21.20
C THR A 425 -14.91 31.95 -20.38
N GLY A 426 -14.04 32.88 -20.76
CA GLY A 426 -12.82 33.16 -19.98
C GLY A 426 -13.14 33.68 -18.58
N LEU A 427 -14.12 34.57 -18.46
CA LEU A 427 -14.61 35.07 -17.16
C LEU A 427 -15.20 33.93 -16.30
N ALA A 428 -15.89 32.96 -16.92
CA ALA A 428 -16.42 31.81 -16.16
C ALA A 428 -15.30 31.00 -15.49
N PHE A 429 -14.15 30.82 -16.17
CA PHE A 429 -13.00 30.13 -15.59
C PHE A 429 -12.25 31.00 -14.57
N ILE A 430 -12.17 32.29 -14.74
CA ILE A 430 -11.62 33.19 -13.70
C ILE A 430 -12.48 33.16 -12.45
N ASN A 431 -13.81 33.21 -12.59
CA ASN A 431 -14.74 33.07 -11.47
C ASN A 431 -14.61 31.70 -10.78
N LEU A 432 -14.43 30.62 -11.54
CA LEU A 432 -14.14 29.30 -10.99
C LEU A 432 -12.85 29.33 -10.15
N ALA A 433 -11.77 29.91 -10.67
CA ALA A 433 -10.51 30.01 -9.94
C ALA A 433 -10.66 30.81 -8.64
N GLN A 434 -11.38 31.92 -8.65
CA GLN A 434 -11.69 32.71 -7.44
C GLN A 434 -12.50 31.93 -6.43
N ALA A 435 -13.50 31.16 -6.87
CA ALA A 435 -14.28 30.28 -6.01
C ALA A 435 -13.42 29.18 -5.37
N VAL A 436 -12.53 28.57 -6.15
CA VAL A 436 -11.57 27.59 -5.66
C VAL A 436 -10.63 28.20 -4.62
N VAL A 437 -10.03 29.35 -4.90
CA VAL A 437 -9.17 30.07 -3.93
C VAL A 437 -9.91 30.36 -2.63
N THR A 438 -11.13 30.87 -2.73
CA THR A 438 -11.98 31.17 -1.57
C THR A 438 -12.25 29.91 -0.74
N THR A 439 -12.62 28.81 -1.40
CA THR A 439 -12.92 27.55 -0.72
C THR A 439 -11.67 26.94 -0.09
N VAL A 440 -10.51 26.98 -0.76
CA VAL A 440 -9.23 26.52 -0.22
C VAL A 440 -8.84 27.34 1.02
N ASN A 441 -9.00 28.66 0.98
CA ASN A 441 -8.72 29.52 2.13
C ASN A 441 -9.63 29.22 3.33
N VAL A 442 -10.91 28.97 3.08
CA VAL A 442 -11.87 28.57 4.14
C VAL A 442 -11.50 27.21 4.70
N ARG A 443 -11.18 26.24 3.83
CA ARG A 443 -10.73 24.91 4.24
C ARG A 443 -9.48 24.99 5.10
N ASN A 444 -8.45 25.72 4.69
CA ASN A 444 -7.17 25.82 5.39
C ASN A 444 -7.28 26.53 6.77
N LYS A 445 -8.30 27.35 6.97
CA LYS A 445 -8.61 27.95 8.27
C LYS A 445 -9.37 26.99 9.19
N LYS A 446 -10.21 26.11 8.64
CA LYS A 446 -11.13 25.27 9.42
C LYS A 446 -10.62 23.85 9.67
N LEU A 447 -9.80 23.33 8.77
CA LEU A 447 -9.33 21.94 8.80
C LEU A 447 -7.80 21.88 8.96
N PRO A 448 -7.27 20.84 9.62
CA PRO A 448 -5.83 20.61 9.69
C PRO A 448 -5.26 20.34 8.29
N LYS A 449 -3.94 20.40 8.17
CA LYS A 449 -3.25 20.01 6.93
C LYS A 449 -3.58 18.55 6.62
N THR A 450 -3.85 18.26 5.36
CA THR A 450 -4.11 16.89 4.89
C THR A 450 -2.86 16.06 5.05
N HIS A 451 -3.03 14.80 5.44
CA HIS A 451 -1.95 13.82 5.53
C HIS A 451 -1.98 12.89 4.31
N ILE A 452 -0.82 12.32 3.99
CA ILE A 452 -0.73 11.26 3.00
C ILE A 452 -1.49 10.04 3.52
N VAL A 453 -2.36 9.47 2.67
CA VAL A 453 -3.18 8.32 3.03
C VAL A 453 -2.32 7.08 3.22
N GLN A 454 -2.33 6.51 4.42
CA GLN A 454 -1.68 5.23 4.69
C GLN A 454 -2.69 4.10 4.52
N VAL A 455 -2.60 3.36 3.42
CA VAL A 455 -3.38 2.11 3.30
C VAL A 455 -2.66 1.04 4.10
N LYS A 456 -3.23 0.66 5.25
CA LYS A 456 -2.83 -0.59 5.91
C LYS A 456 -3.33 -1.72 5.03
N ASN A 457 -2.43 -2.47 4.42
CA ASN A 457 -2.78 -3.76 3.84
C ASN A 457 -3.22 -4.66 5.00
N GLU A 458 -4.51 -4.78 5.21
CA GLU A 458 -5.11 -5.86 5.98
C GLU A 458 -5.02 -7.10 5.08
N GLY A 459 -3.88 -7.81 5.18
CA GLY A 459 -3.66 -9.11 4.53
C GLY A 459 -4.01 -10.25 5.47
#